data_4680405475a7a6351623ebabba38bacb
#
_entry.id   4680405475a7a6351623ebabba38bacb
#
_cell.length_a   1.000
_cell.length_b   1.000
_cell.length_c   1.000
_cell.angle_alpha   90.00
_cell.angle_beta   90.00
_cell.angle_gamma   90.00
#
_symmetry.space_group_name_H-M   'P 1'
#
loop_
_entity.id
_entity.type
_entity.pdbx_description
1 polymer ?
#
loop_
_entity_poly.entity_id
_entity_poly.type
_entity_poly.pdbx_seq_one_letter_code
_entity_poly.pdbx_strand_id
1 'polypeptide(L)'
;MTVPADEPPIPAGVTDSLPKDNLNWFDKYEAAIAKAKVEEKQVSLPDRRVINYGEAPNEKPALLLIHGQQSIWEDYALVLPALSENWHIYAVDVYGHGESSHEEDLYYLDVNGDDLIWFIDNVIGEPTVVAGHSNGAITAAYVAAYGGDNISGAVLEDPPIFSTEGENWENSFSYLDTFKPLHEYDESDKSECWESWYFRHCYWGRLYMKELMPMIADYAQEYHDEHPGEPVKIAFLPYSMWYVFQYEMEYDFAYGEHFYDLSWNHGLKHEDILKAIDVPCVFIHAREMPGPDGVNMSASTREQAERAVSYIGDNCRLVETDTNDHVIHTVHSDVYIDTVNSLLT
;
A
#
# COMPACT_ATOMS: atom_id res chain seq x y z
N MET A 1 -28.87 -1.54 8.62
CA MET A 1 -27.72 -0.72 8.99
C MET A 1 -28.25 0.54 9.64
N THR A 2 -27.81 0.86 10.84
CA THR A 2 -28.01 2.20 11.40
C THR A 2 -26.78 3.00 10.98
N VAL A 3 -26.95 3.90 10.01
CA VAL A 3 -25.94 4.91 9.70
C VAL A 3 -25.73 5.74 10.97
N PRO A 4 -24.51 6.04 11.38
CA PRO A 4 -24.25 6.97 12.48
C PRO A 4 -25.04 8.27 12.25
N ALA A 5 -25.46 8.92 13.35
CA ALA A 5 -26.38 10.07 13.28
C ALA A 5 -25.78 11.30 12.55
N ASP A 6 -24.48 11.26 12.29
CA ASP A 6 -23.67 12.36 11.77
C ASP A 6 -23.25 12.13 10.30
N GLU A 7 -23.64 11.03 9.66
CA GLU A 7 -23.31 10.77 8.25
C GLU A 7 -24.44 11.20 7.31
N PRO A 8 -24.12 11.68 6.10
CA PRO A 8 -25.10 11.96 5.07
C PRO A 8 -25.99 10.75 4.78
N PRO A 9 -27.25 10.93 4.38
CA PRO A 9 -28.15 9.82 4.16
C PRO A 9 -27.68 8.95 2.98
N ILE A 10 -27.65 7.63 3.18
CA ILE A 10 -27.35 6.68 2.11
C ILE A 10 -28.34 6.89 0.95
N PRO A 11 -27.85 7.05 -0.29
CA PRO A 11 -28.69 7.24 -1.44
C PRO A 11 -29.76 6.16 -1.61
N ALA A 12 -30.99 6.57 -1.97
CA ALA A 12 -32.10 5.66 -2.09
C ALA A 12 -31.86 4.56 -3.13
N GLY A 13 -32.10 3.30 -2.75
CA GLY A 13 -31.96 2.14 -3.65
C GLY A 13 -30.63 1.39 -3.52
N VAL A 14 -29.68 1.87 -2.72
CA VAL A 14 -28.36 1.22 -2.53
C VAL A 14 -28.34 0.30 -1.30
N THR A 15 -29.32 0.42 -0.40
CA THR A 15 -29.30 -0.18 0.96
C THR A 15 -29.50 -1.70 1.05
N ASP A 16 -30.02 -2.36 0.03
CA ASP A 16 -30.49 -3.77 0.19
C ASP A 16 -29.41 -4.83 -0.06
N SER A 17 -28.25 -4.45 -0.59
CA SER A 17 -27.16 -5.38 -0.99
C SER A 17 -25.82 -5.17 -0.28
N LEU A 18 -25.75 -4.29 0.73
CA LEU A 18 -24.49 -3.85 1.32
C LEU A 18 -23.94 -4.80 2.39
N PRO A 19 -22.62 -4.98 2.48
CA PRO A 19 -21.97 -5.67 3.60
C PRO A 19 -22.31 -4.95 4.91
N LYS A 20 -22.68 -5.70 5.93
CA LYS A 20 -23.16 -5.16 7.23
C LYS A 20 -22.05 -4.52 8.09
N ASP A 21 -20.79 -4.64 7.69
CA ASP A 21 -19.61 -4.34 8.54
C ASP A 21 -18.69 -3.24 7.98
N ASN A 22 -19.11 -2.48 6.98
CA ASN A 22 -18.23 -1.51 6.29
C ASN A 22 -17.74 -0.35 7.17
N LEU A 23 -18.47 0.02 8.23
CA LEU A 23 -18.08 1.13 9.12
C LEU A 23 -17.21 0.72 10.30
N ASN A 24 -17.04 -0.59 10.55
CA ASN A 24 -16.31 -1.08 11.71
C ASN A 24 -14.82 -1.34 11.44
N TRP A 25 -14.27 -0.92 10.32
CA TRP A 25 -12.88 -1.18 9.96
C TRP A 25 -11.91 -0.42 10.85
N PHE A 26 -12.17 0.86 11.12
CA PHE A 26 -11.34 1.65 12.03
C PHE A 26 -11.30 1.03 13.43
N ASP A 27 -12.47 0.65 13.99
CA ASP A 27 -12.55 -0.03 15.29
C ASP A 27 -11.77 -1.37 15.29
N LYS A 28 -11.78 -2.10 14.16
CA LYS A 28 -11.03 -3.35 14.01
C LYS A 28 -9.52 -3.09 13.99
N TYR A 29 -9.06 -2.04 13.30
CA TYR A 29 -7.66 -1.66 13.25
C TYR A 29 -7.17 -1.23 14.63
N GLU A 30 -7.86 -0.34 15.31
CA GLU A 30 -7.52 0.08 16.68
C GLU A 30 -7.46 -1.12 17.65
N ALA A 31 -8.46 -2.02 17.59
CA ALA A 31 -8.48 -3.20 18.43
C ALA A 31 -7.31 -4.15 18.12
N ALA A 32 -6.92 -4.31 16.87
CA ALA A 32 -5.80 -5.15 16.46
C ALA A 32 -4.45 -4.55 16.87
N ILE A 33 -4.25 -3.26 16.70
CA ILE A 33 -3.07 -2.50 17.15
C ILE A 33 -2.92 -2.63 18.67
N ALA A 34 -4.01 -2.39 19.42
CA ALA A 34 -4.02 -2.54 20.87
C ALA A 34 -3.71 -4.00 21.32
N LYS A 35 -4.24 -4.99 20.60
CA LYS A 35 -3.99 -6.41 20.88
C LYS A 35 -2.53 -6.79 20.62
N ALA A 36 -1.92 -6.29 19.56
CA ALA A 36 -0.50 -6.48 19.25
C ALA A 36 0.42 -5.65 20.16
N LYS A 37 -0.13 -4.72 20.96
CA LYS A 37 0.60 -3.80 21.84
C LYS A 37 1.62 -2.94 21.08
N VAL A 38 1.22 -2.46 19.91
CA VAL A 38 2.08 -1.59 19.13
C VAL A 38 2.26 -0.26 19.82
N GLU A 39 3.48 0.23 19.83
CA GLU A 39 3.88 1.56 20.27
C GLU A 39 4.32 2.36 19.05
N GLU A 40 3.69 3.50 18.80
CA GLU A 40 4.11 4.40 17.73
C GLU A 40 5.34 5.22 18.19
N LYS A 41 6.33 5.33 17.31
CA LYS A 41 7.63 5.95 17.58
C LYS A 41 8.15 6.70 16.37
N GLN A 42 9.06 7.61 16.63
CA GLN A 42 9.79 8.34 15.60
C GLN A 42 11.28 8.25 15.82
N VAL A 43 12.04 8.17 14.74
CA VAL A 43 13.49 8.30 14.77
C VAL A 43 13.93 9.37 13.79
N SER A 44 14.89 10.20 14.21
CA SER A 44 15.53 11.18 13.32
C SER A 44 16.84 10.63 12.80
N LEU A 45 17.01 10.66 11.49
CA LEU A 45 18.28 10.37 10.83
C LEU A 45 19.29 11.50 11.09
N PRO A 46 20.60 11.30 10.82
CA PRO A 46 21.63 12.29 11.08
C PRO A 46 21.42 13.66 10.43
N ASP A 47 20.73 13.72 9.30
CA ASP A 47 20.38 14.94 8.55
C ASP A 47 19.00 15.52 8.90
N ARG A 48 18.36 14.99 9.96
CA ARG A 48 17.08 15.40 10.53
C ARG A 48 15.82 14.89 9.81
N ARG A 49 15.94 14.09 8.76
CA ARG A 49 14.79 13.36 8.24
C ARG A 49 14.19 12.48 9.33
N VAL A 50 12.88 12.31 9.33
CA VAL A 50 12.15 11.54 10.34
C VAL A 50 11.50 10.33 9.68
N ILE A 51 11.69 9.16 10.29
CA ILE A 51 10.91 7.95 10.00
C ILE A 51 9.98 7.72 11.19
N ASN A 52 8.68 7.69 10.93
CA ASN A 52 7.64 7.26 11.86
C ASN A 52 7.41 5.75 11.71
N TYR A 53 7.12 5.06 12.81
CA TYR A 53 6.87 3.62 12.77
C TYR A 53 6.09 3.12 13.98
N GLY A 54 5.28 2.08 13.76
CA GLY A 54 4.70 1.28 14.82
C GLY A 54 5.62 0.11 15.18
N GLU A 55 5.90 -0.09 16.45
CA GLU A 55 6.70 -1.21 16.96
C GLU A 55 5.89 -2.11 17.88
N ALA A 56 5.88 -3.44 17.61
CA ALA A 56 5.36 -4.45 18.53
C ALA A 56 6.55 -5.19 19.19
N PRO A 57 7.07 -4.65 20.32
CA PRO A 57 8.35 -5.10 20.87
C PRO A 57 8.26 -6.49 21.53
N ASN A 58 9.24 -7.33 21.22
CA ASN A 58 9.44 -8.63 21.89
C ASN A 58 10.86 -9.17 21.61
N GLU A 59 11.17 -10.41 22.04
CA GLU A 59 12.48 -11.06 21.87
C GLU A 59 12.51 -12.02 20.66
N LYS A 60 11.71 -11.78 19.63
CA LYS A 60 11.61 -12.60 18.41
C LYS A 60 12.46 -12.01 17.29
N PRO A 61 12.72 -12.75 16.19
CA PRO A 61 13.36 -12.20 15.01
C PRO A 61 12.67 -10.95 14.46
N ALA A 62 13.43 -10.04 13.90
CA ALA A 62 12.90 -8.77 13.40
C ALA A 62 12.17 -8.92 12.06
N LEU A 63 11.05 -8.20 11.93
CA LEU A 63 10.26 -8.06 10.72
C LEU A 63 10.00 -6.59 10.46
N LEU A 64 10.41 -6.08 9.30
CA LEU A 64 10.11 -4.73 8.82
C LEU A 64 8.96 -4.80 7.81
N LEU A 65 7.88 -4.06 8.05
CA LEU A 65 6.72 -3.94 7.17
C LEU A 65 6.72 -2.57 6.49
N ILE A 66 6.54 -2.54 5.16
CA ILE A 66 6.58 -1.34 4.32
C ILE A 66 5.27 -1.25 3.52
N HIS A 67 4.43 -0.27 3.85
CA HIS A 67 3.11 -0.11 3.24
C HIS A 67 3.16 0.33 1.77
N GLY A 68 2.02 0.25 1.10
CA GLY A 68 1.81 0.71 -0.27
C GLY A 68 1.49 2.20 -0.38
N GLN A 69 1.28 2.66 -1.61
CA GLN A 69 0.88 4.03 -1.93
C GLN A 69 -0.43 4.43 -1.23
N GLN A 70 -0.53 5.68 -0.78
CA GLN A 70 -1.71 6.24 -0.09
C GLN A 70 -2.08 5.45 1.17
N SER A 71 -1.11 4.88 1.86
CA SER A 71 -1.28 4.12 3.08
C SER A 71 -0.27 4.56 4.14
N ILE A 72 -0.35 3.99 5.33
CA ILE A 72 0.58 4.18 6.45
C ILE A 72 0.85 2.85 7.14
N TRP A 73 1.69 2.83 8.18
CA TRP A 73 2.02 1.61 8.92
C TRP A 73 0.81 0.86 9.48
N GLU A 74 -0.29 1.56 9.79
CA GLU A 74 -1.53 0.98 10.31
C GLU A 74 -2.26 0.07 9.31
N ASP A 75 -1.95 0.13 8.03
CA ASP A 75 -2.55 -0.75 7.01
C ASP A 75 -2.34 -2.23 7.35
N TYR A 76 -1.23 -2.54 8.00
CA TYR A 76 -0.93 -3.89 8.49
C TYR A 76 -1.67 -4.29 9.77
N ALA A 77 -2.50 -3.43 10.36
CA ALA A 77 -3.12 -3.63 11.68
C ALA A 77 -3.71 -5.03 11.88
N LEU A 78 -4.46 -5.55 10.89
CA LEU A 78 -5.16 -6.82 11.01
C LEU A 78 -4.24 -8.04 11.13
N VAL A 79 -3.01 -7.98 10.62
CA VAL A 79 -2.02 -9.07 10.69
C VAL A 79 -1.06 -8.93 11.87
N LEU A 80 -0.91 -7.73 12.45
CA LEU A 80 0.02 -7.48 13.56
C LEU A 80 -0.16 -8.43 14.74
N PRO A 81 -1.40 -8.73 15.24
CA PRO A 81 -1.57 -9.62 16.38
C PRO A 81 -1.03 -11.04 16.16
N ALA A 82 -1.21 -11.60 14.96
CA ALA A 82 -0.73 -12.94 14.64
C ALA A 82 0.77 -12.96 14.33
N LEU A 83 1.27 -11.95 13.61
CA LEU A 83 2.70 -11.83 13.32
C LEU A 83 3.52 -11.59 14.59
N SER A 84 3.03 -10.79 15.56
CA SER A 84 3.73 -10.51 16.82
C SER A 84 3.91 -11.75 17.70
N GLU A 85 3.21 -12.85 17.42
CA GLU A 85 3.45 -14.13 18.11
C GLU A 85 4.82 -14.73 17.72
N ASN A 86 5.34 -14.39 16.54
CA ASN A 86 6.57 -14.96 15.99
C ASN A 86 7.65 -13.93 15.66
N TRP A 87 7.30 -12.65 15.56
CA TRP A 87 8.17 -11.59 15.09
C TRP A 87 8.19 -10.38 16.03
N HIS A 88 9.36 -9.74 16.15
CA HIS A 88 9.47 -8.36 16.60
C HIS A 88 9.19 -7.47 15.39
N ILE A 89 8.05 -6.76 15.41
CA ILE A 89 7.54 -6.06 14.25
C ILE A 89 7.91 -4.59 14.31
N TYR A 90 8.39 -4.07 13.17
CA TYR A 90 8.53 -2.66 12.86
C TYR A 90 7.73 -2.38 11.59
N ALA A 91 6.71 -1.55 11.65
CA ALA A 91 5.92 -1.13 10.50
C ALA A 91 6.14 0.37 10.30
N VAL A 92 6.74 0.77 9.17
CA VAL A 92 7.19 2.14 8.93
C VAL A 92 6.23 2.90 8.04
N ASP A 93 6.19 4.24 8.21
CA ASP A 93 5.69 5.15 7.19
C ASP A 93 6.84 5.51 6.23
N VAL A 94 6.65 5.30 4.93
CA VAL A 94 7.60 5.81 3.93
C VAL A 94 7.45 7.34 3.81
N TYR A 95 8.49 8.03 3.32
CA TYR A 95 8.41 9.48 3.14
C TYR A 95 7.20 9.90 2.31
N GLY A 96 6.63 11.06 2.65
CA GLY A 96 5.40 11.55 2.02
C GLY A 96 4.12 10.87 2.50
N HIS A 97 4.22 10.05 3.56
CA HIS A 97 3.08 9.37 4.17
C HIS A 97 3.18 9.43 5.69
N GLY A 98 2.03 9.43 6.37
CA GLY A 98 1.91 9.40 7.82
C GLY A 98 2.69 10.53 8.47
N GLU A 99 3.33 10.21 9.57
CA GLU A 99 4.12 11.15 10.38
C GLU A 99 5.63 11.15 10.01
N SER A 100 6.00 10.48 8.90
CA SER A 100 7.36 10.56 8.34
C SER A 100 7.60 11.89 7.64
N SER A 101 8.86 12.20 7.28
CA SER A 101 9.20 13.44 6.57
C SER A 101 8.46 13.62 5.24
N HIS A 102 8.02 14.87 4.96
CA HIS A 102 7.22 15.26 3.79
C HIS A 102 7.98 16.29 2.94
N GLU A 103 9.14 15.93 2.42
CA GLU A 103 9.94 16.74 1.49
C GLU A 103 10.07 16.02 0.14
N GLU A 104 9.72 16.69 -0.97
CA GLU A 104 9.68 16.09 -2.33
C GLU A 104 10.99 15.42 -2.78
N ASP A 105 12.14 15.94 -2.35
CA ASP A 105 13.45 15.38 -2.67
C ASP A 105 13.75 14.04 -1.96
N LEU A 106 12.83 13.56 -1.13
CA LEU A 106 12.87 12.25 -0.48
C LEU A 106 12.03 11.18 -1.18
N TYR A 107 11.19 11.56 -2.16
CA TYR A 107 10.18 10.65 -2.75
C TYR A 107 10.73 9.78 -3.88
N TYR A 108 11.94 9.25 -3.70
CA TYR A 108 12.59 8.34 -4.64
C TYR A 108 12.83 6.97 -4.01
N LEU A 109 12.84 5.94 -4.86
CA LEU A 109 13.02 4.54 -4.44
C LEU A 109 14.31 4.31 -3.67
N ASP A 110 15.43 4.81 -4.19
CA ASP A 110 16.75 4.66 -3.57
C ASP A 110 16.85 5.46 -2.27
N VAL A 111 16.28 6.66 -2.19
CA VAL A 111 16.30 7.47 -0.96
C VAL A 111 15.52 6.76 0.15
N ASN A 112 14.30 6.32 -0.13
CA ASN A 112 13.52 5.54 0.84
C ASN A 112 14.24 4.23 1.21
N GLY A 113 14.75 3.52 0.22
CA GLY A 113 15.44 2.25 0.43
C GLY A 113 16.71 2.39 1.28
N ASP A 114 17.58 3.36 0.98
CA ASP A 114 18.82 3.61 1.72
C ASP A 114 18.53 4.02 3.17
N ASP A 115 17.50 4.83 3.40
CA ASP A 115 17.13 5.25 4.74
C ASP A 115 16.46 4.11 5.55
N LEU A 116 15.76 3.20 4.91
CA LEU A 116 15.26 1.98 5.56
C LEU A 116 16.41 0.99 5.86
N ILE A 117 17.42 0.90 5.02
CA ILE A 117 18.66 0.17 5.34
C ILE A 117 19.33 0.80 6.56
N TRP A 118 19.46 2.13 6.60
CA TRP A 118 19.96 2.83 7.78
C TRP A 118 19.11 2.54 9.03
N PHE A 119 17.78 2.49 8.89
CA PHE A 119 16.86 2.15 9.99
C PHE A 119 17.12 0.73 10.52
N ILE A 120 17.29 -0.25 9.63
CA ILE A 120 17.65 -1.62 10.01
C ILE A 120 18.96 -1.64 10.77
N ASP A 121 20.01 -0.96 10.26
CA ASP A 121 21.33 -0.96 10.86
C ASP A 121 21.41 -0.26 12.22
N ASN A 122 20.62 0.81 12.42
CA ASN A 122 20.80 1.71 13.56
C ASN A 122 19.66 1.65 14.59
N VAL A 123 18.45 1.21 14.19
CA VAL A 123 17.30 1.11 15.08
C VAL A 123 16.99 -0.34 15.40
N ILE A 124 16.92 -1.21 14.40
CA ILE A 124 16.65 -2.64 14.60
C ILE A 124 17.91 -3.35 15.10
N GLY A 125 19.03 -3.23 14.38
CA GLY A 125 20.35 -3.72 14.80
C GLY A 125 20.53 -5.23 14.77
N GLU A 126 19.67 -5.96 14.07
CA GLU A 126 19.75 -7.42 13.89
C GLU A 126 19.25 -7.86 12.51
N PRO A 127 19.58 -9.09 12.05
CA PRO A 127 19.08 -9.60 10.78
C PRO A 127 17.55 -9.56 10.69
N THR A 128 17.05 -8.88 9.66
CA THR A 128 15.65 -8.51 9.50
C THR A 128 15.05 -9.15 8.26
N VAL A 129 13.86 -9.72 8.36
CA VAL A 129 13.01 -10.00 7.20
C VAL A 129 12.29 -8.71 6.81
N VAL A 130 12.34 -8.35 5.53
CA VAL A 130 11.63 -7.17 5.00
C VAL A 130 10.41 -7.63 4.22
N ALA A 131 9.26 -7.04 4.48
CA ALA A 131 8.03 -7.34 3.77
C ALA A 131 7.37 -6.05 3.33
N GLY A 132 6.95 -5.96 2.07
CA GLY A 132 6.33 -4.76 1.54
C GLY A 132 5.13 -5.08 0.67
N HIS A 133 4.18 -4.14 0.61
CA HIS A 133 2.99 -4.19 -0.21
C HIS A 133 3.07 -3.20 -1.36
N SER A 134 2.65 -3.59 -2.55
CA SER A 134 2.54 -2.69 -3.71
C SER A 134 3.89 -2.00 -4.03
N ASN A 135 3.95 -0.65 -4.08
CA ASN A 135 5.22 0.06 -4.23
C ASN A 135 6.17 -0.16 -3.04
N GLY A 136 5.64 -0.36 -1.83
CA GLY A 136 6.43 -0.79 -0.67
C GLY A 136 7.10 -2.15 -0.88
N ALA A 137 6.53 -3.03 -1.72
CA ALA A 137 7.20 -4.28 -2.10
C ALA A 137 8.37 -4.05 -3.08
N ILE A 138 8.30 -3.02 -3.93
CA ILE A 138 9.46 -2.62 -4.75
C ILE A 138 10.55 -2.03 -3.85
N THR A 139 10.17 -1.23 -2.84
CA THR A 139 11.11 -0.73 -1.82
C THR A 139 11.70 -1.87 -1.00
N ALA A 140 10.91 -2.87 -0.59
CA ALA A 140 11.40 -4.06 0.09
C ALA A 140 12.38 -4.87 -0.79
N ALA A 141 12.12 -4.96 -2.10
CA ALA A 141 13.05 -5.59 -3.05
C ALA A 141 14.37 -4.82 -3.13
N TYR A 142 14.34 -3.48 -3.13
CA TYR A 142 15.55 -2.66 -3.07
C TYR A 142 16.33 -2.90 -1.77
N VAL A 143 15.67 -2.88 -0.62
CA VAL A 143 16.28 -3.16 0.68
C VAL A 143 16.86 -4.57 0.71
N ALA A 144 16.15 -5.56 0.16
CA ALA A 144 16.65 -6.94 0.08
C ALA A 144 17.88 -7.09 -0.83
N ALA A 145 17.96 -6.27 -1.90
CA ALA A 145 19.07 -6.29 -2.84
C ALA A 145 20.35 -5.61 -2.29
N TYR A 146 20.19 -4.56 -1.49
CA TYR A 146 21.31 -3.67 -1.14
C TYR A 146 21.58 -3.55 0.37
N GLY A 147 20.73 -4.10 1.23
CA GLY A 147 20.85 -4.04 2.70
C GLY A 147 21.93 -4.96 3.31
N GLY A 148 22.54 -5.82 2.49
CA GLY A 148 23.68 -6.65 2.92
C GLY A 148 23.34 -7.69 3.99
N ASP A 149 24.29 -7.93 4.91
CA ASP A 149 24.23 -9.05 5.88
C ASP A 149 23.11 -8.91 6.93
N ASN A 150 22.54 -7.71 7.06
CA ASN A 150 21.42 -7.45 8.00
C ASN A 150 20.05 -7.76 7.39
N ILE A 151 19.98 -8.27 6.17
CA ILE A 151 18.73 -8.77 5.59
C ILE A 151 18.74 -10.29 5.59
N SER A 152 17.71 -10.90 6.20
CA SER A 152 17.61 -12.36 6.32
C SER A 152 16.55 -12.98 5.40
N GLY A 153 15.70 -12.17 4.77
CA GLY A 153 14.69 -12.62 3.82
C GLY A 153 13.77 -11.48 3.35
N ALA A 154 12.97 -11.73 2.32
CA ALA A 154 12.04 -10.76 1.77
C ALA A 154 10.67 -11.36 1.43
N VAL A 155 9.60 -10.58 1.62
CA VAL A 155 8.25 -10.86 1.11
C VAL A 155 7.80 -9.68 0.26
N LEU A 156 7.50 -9.95 -1.01
CA LEU A 156 7.07 -8.95 -1.99
C LEU A 156 5.58 -9.19 -2.28
N GLU A 157 4.72 -8.42 -1.62
CA GLU A 157 3.28 -8.55 -1.74
C GLU A 157 2.75 -7.71 -2.89
N ASP A 158 2.35 -8.39 -3.95
CA ASP A 158 1.70 -7.87 -5.17
C ASP A 158 2.30 -6.56 -5.71
N PRO A 159 3.65 -6.51 -5.93
CA PRO A 159 4.30 -5.32 -6.45
C PRO A 159 3.84 -5.00 -7.88
N PRO A 160 3.69 -3.72 -8.26
CA PRO A 160 3.45 -3.30 -9.63
C PRO A 160 4.75 -3.41 -10.47
N ILE A 161 5.37 -4.59 -10.41
CA ILE A 161 6.67 -4.87 -11.01
C ILE A 161 6.58 -4.86 -12.53
N PHE A 162 7.48 -4.15 -13.21
CA PHE A 162 7.50 -3.90 -14.66
C PHE A 162 6.28 -3.18 -15.24
N SER A 163 5.17 -3.07 -14.51
CA SER A 163 4.04 -2.24 -14.90
C SER A 163 4.31 -0.75 -14.65
N THR A 164 5.17 -0.42 -13.67
CA THR A 164 5.63 0.93 -13.35
C THR A 164 6.97 1.27 -13.99
N GLU A 165 7.23 0.76 -15.19
CA GLU A 165 8.43 1.03 -15.98
C GLU A 165 8.14 1.22 -17.46
N GLY A 166 8.79 2.21 -18.07
CA GLY A 166 8.86 2.40 -19.51
C GLY A 166 7.50 2.53 -20.20
N GLU A 167 7.37 1.97 -21.41
CA GLU A 167 6.19 2.13 -22.27
C GLU A 167 4.92 1.46 -21.73
N ASN A 168 5.03 0.57 -20.74
CA ASN A 168 3.88 -0.12 -20.15
C ASN A 168 3.11 0.77 -19.18
N TRP A 169 3.75 1.82 -18.65
CA TRP A 169 3.21 2.63 -17.57
C TRP A 169 1.87 3.29 -17.91
N GLU A 170 1.83 4.08 -18.98
CA GLU A 170 0.62 4.83 -19.37
C GLU A 170 -0.58 3.94 -19.77
N ASN A 171 -0.33 2.65 -19.99
CA ASN A 171 -1.35 1.64 -20.26
C ASN A 171 -1.64 0.74 -19.06
N SER A 172 -1.00 0.97 -17.92
CA SER A 172 -1.25 0.20 -16.70
C SER A 172 -2.53 0.65 -16.01
N PHE A 173 -3.13 -0.26 -15.26
CA PHE A 173 -4.30 0.07 -14.44
C PHE A 173 -3.96 1.16 -13.42
N SER A 174 -2.84 1.04 -12.73
CA SER A 174 -2.42 2.02 -11.72
C SER A 174 -2.31 3.44 -12.28
N TYR A 175 -1.73 3.60 -13.49
CA TYR A 175 -1.68 4.89 -14.15
C TYR A 175 -3.08 5.43 -14.48
N LEU A 176 -3.89 4.63 -15.14
CA LEU A 176 -5.21 5.03 -15.65
C LEU A 176 -6.22 5.30 -14.52
N ASP A 177 -6.13 4.56 -13.42
CA ASP A 177 -7.10 4.60 -12.32
C ASP A 177 -6.71 5.58 -11.22
N THR A 178 -5.41 5.70 -10.92
CA THR A 178 -4.93 6.46 -9.77
C THR A 178 -4.09 7.67 -10.19
N PHE A 179 -2.94 7.45 -10.83
CA PHE A 179 -1.93 8.51 -10.98
C PHE A 179 -2.31 9.57 -12.01
N LYS A 180 -2.98 9.20 -13.08
CA LYS A 180 -3.51 10.18 -14.04
C LYS A 180 -4.64 11.04 -13.44
N PRO A 181 -5.67 10.48 -12.78
CA PRO A 181 -6.65 11.28 -12.04
C PRO A 181 -6.03 12.16 -10.95
N LEU A 182 -4.98 11.69 -10.26
CA LEU A 182 -4.28 12.46 -9.23
C LEU A 182 -3.56 13.67 -9.82
N HIS A 183 -2.80 13.48 -10.90
CA HIS A 183 -2.13 14.55 -11.63
C HIS A 183 -3.14 15.59 -12.17
N GLU A 184 -4.22 15.12 -12.80
CA GLU A 184 -5.28 16.01 -13.30
C GLU A 184 -5.97 16.77 -12.15
N TYR A 185 -6.09 16.17 -10.97
CA TYR A 185 -6.60 16.82 -9.77
C TYR A 185 -5.65 17.90 -9.26
N ASP A 186 -4.36 17.58 -9.19
CA ASP A 186 -3.35 18.54 -8.70
C ASP A 186 -3.24 19.78 -9.57
N GLU A 187 -3.42 19.64 -10.88
CA GLU A 187 -3.50 20.74 -11.84
C GLU A 187 -4.85 21.48 -11.87
N SER A 188 -5.88 20.94 -11.21
CA SER A 188 -7.22 21.54 -11.20
C SER A 188 -7.33 22.75 -10.27
N ASP A 189 -8.49 23.42 -10.28
CA ASP A 189 -8.81 24.51 -9.34
C ASP A 189 -9.18 24.01 -7.93
N LYS A 190 -9.18 22.68 -7.73
CA LYS A 190 -9.54 21.99 -6.47
C LYS A 190 -10.88 22.47 -5.89
N SER A 191 -11.84 22.68 -6.79
CA SER A 191 -13.21 23.10 -6.42
C SER A 191 -14.05 21.99 -5.79
N GLU A 192 -13.58 20.75 -5.83
CA GLU A 192 -14.12 19.58 -5.15
C GLU A 192 -12.99 18.85 -4.40
N CYS A 193 -13.35 17.97 -3.43
CA CYS A 193 -12.38 17.15 -2.72
C CYS A 193 -11.82 16.06 -3.63
N TRP A 194 -10.66 15.49 -3.24
CA TRP A 194 -10.00 14.44 -4.01
C TRP A 194 -10.89 13.23 -4.25
N GLU A 195 -11.61 12.76 -3.26
CA GLU A 195 -12.47 11.58 -3.36
C GLU A 195 -13.61 11.80 -4.36
N SER A 196 -14.22 12.98 -4.34
CA SER A 196 -15.22 13.36 -5.34
C SER A 196 -14.64 13.34 -6.74
N TRP A 197 -13.48 13.99 -6.91
CA TRP A 197 -12.74 14.00 -8.17
C TRP A 197 -12.39 12.59 -8.63
N TYR A 198 -11.81 11.76 -7.75
CA TYR A 198 -11.44 10.39 -8.06
C TYR A 198 -12.63 9.59 -8.59
N PHE A 199 -13.77 9.57 -7.89
CA PHE A 199 -14.94 8.82 -8.34
C PHE A 199 -15.50 9.32 -9.68
N ARG A 200 -15.29 10.58 -10.04
CA ARG A 200 -15.67 11.09 -11.36
C ARG A 200 -14.70 10.66 -12.46
N HIS A 201 -13.43 10.38 -12.13
CA HIS A 201 -12.35 10.20 -13.09
C HIS A 201 -11.73 8.81 -13.09
N CYS A 202 -11.94 7.98 -12.04
CA CYS A 202 -11.33 6.67 -11.92
C CYS A 202 -11.71 5.74 -13.08
N TYR A 203 -10.73 4.95 -13.50
CA TYR A 203 -10.85 4.13 -14.70
C TYR A 203 -11.83 2.97 -14.51
N TRP A 204 -11.73 2.20 -13.40
CA TRP A 204 -12.61 1.07 -13.14
C TRP A 204 -14.06 1.50 -12.98
N GLY A 205 -14.31 2.64 -12.35
CA GLY A 205 -15.66 3.19 -12.16
C GLY A 205 -16.34 3.48 -13.49
N ARG A 206 -15.59 4.03 -14.45
CA ARG A 206 -16.11 4.27 -15.81
C ARG A 206 -16.46 2.98 -16.55
N LEU A 207 -15.77 1.88 -16.27
CA LEU A 207 -16.04 0.59 -16.91
C LEU A 207 -17.24 -0.14 -16.30
N TYR A 208 -17.34 -0.15 -14.97
CA TYR A 208 -18.28 -1.04 -14.27
C TYR A 208 -19.47 -0.33 -13.60
N MET A 209 -19.32 0.92 -13.22
CA MET A 209 -20.31 1.63 -12.41
C MET A 209 -20.64 3.04 -12.94
N LYS A 210 -20.44 3.29 -14.22
CA LYS A 210 -20.54 4.59 -14.88
C LYS A 210 -21.74 5.45 -14.43
N GLU A 211 -22.93 4.84 -14.34
CA GLU A 211 -24.16 5.54 -13.96
C GLU A 211 -24.21 5.93 -12.47
N LEU A 212 -23.41 5.26 -11.63
CA LEU A 212 -23.38 5.48 -10.19
C LEU A 212 -22.27 6.43 -9.75
N MET A 213 -21.20 6.56 -10.53
CA MET A 213 -20.02 7.37 -10.17
C MET A 213 -20.36 8.82 -9.81
N PRO A 214 -21.22 9.56 -10.56
CA PRO A 214 -21.58 10.93 -10.16
C PRO A 214 -22.24 11.00 -8.80
N MET A 215 -23.12 10.03 -8.47
CA MET A 215 -23.81 9.99 -7.17
C MET A 215 -22.83 9.68 -6.02
N ILE A 216 -21.87 8.77 -6.25
CA ILE A 216 -20.86 8.45 -5.26
C ILE A 216 -19.96 9.66 -5.01
N ALA A 217 -19.55 10.35 -6.08
CA ALA A 217 -18.75 11.57 -6.01
C ALA A 217 -19.48 12.69 -5.26
N ASP A 218 -20.77 12.92 -5.57
CA ASP A 218 -21.59 13.93 -4.87
C ASP A 218 -21.69 13.61 -3.38
N TYR A 219 -21.87 12.32 -3.02
CA TYR A 219 -21.89 11.87 -1.62
C TYR A 219 -20.53 12.11 -0.94
N ALA A 220 -19.42 11.79 -1.60
CA ALA A 220 -18.08 12.02 -1.06
C ALA A 220 -17.84 13.50 -0.77
N GLN A 221 -18.26 14.40 -1.68
CA GLN A 221 -18.17 15.84 -1.47
C GLN A 221 -19.02 16.31 -0.29
N GLU A 222 -20.29 15.85 -0.21
CA GLU A 222 -21.19 16.20 0.89
C GLU A 222 -20.62 15.75 2.25
N TYR A 223 -20.06 14.51 2.30
CA TYR A 223 -19.41 14.00 3.50
C TYR A 223 -18.20 14.85 3.89
N HIS A 224 -17.31 15.15 2.95
CA HIS A 224 -16.13 15.99 3.17
C HIS A 224 -16.52 17.37 3.73
N ASP A 225 -17.53 18.01 3.15
CA ASP A 225 -18.00 19.34 3.56
C ASP A 225 -18.63 19.34 4.97
N GLU A 226 -19.31 18.25 5.34
CA GLU A 226 -19.95 18.09 6.65
C GLU A 226 -18.96 17.65 7.76
N HIS A 227 -17.84 16.99 7.38
CA HIS A 227 -16.85 16.42 8.31
C HIS A 227 -15.42 16.94 8.01
N PRO A 228 -15.18 18.26 8.12
CA PRO A 228 -13.88 18.84 7.77
C PRO A 228 -12.79 18.30 8.70
N GLY A 229 -11.75 17.74 8.10
CA GLY A 229 -10.61 17.17 8.83
C GLY A 229 -10.80 15.70 9.23
N GLU A 230 -11.84 15.03 8.72
CA GLU A 230 -12.01 13.58 8.86
C GLU A 230 -11.88 12.88 7.49
N PRO A 231 -11.36 11.65 7.45
CA PRO A 231 -11.34 10.85 6.23
C PRO A 231 -12.77 10.60 5.70
N VAL A 232 -12.94 10.64 4.38
CA VAL A 232 -14.24 10.38 3.75
C VAL A 232 -14.64 8.92 3.93
N LYS A 233 -15.82 8.68 4.48
CA LYS A 233 -16.40 7.35 4.71
C LYS A 233 -17.61 7.14 3.80
N ILE A 234 -17.54 6.11 2.96
CA ILE A 234 -18.62 5.78 2.02
C ILE A 234 -19.29 4.47 2.45
N ALA A 235 -20.07 4.54 3.52
CA ALA A 235 -20.66 3.39 4.20
C ALA A 235 -21.46 2.43 3.32
N PHE A 236 -21.99 2.89 2.19
CA PHE A 236 -22.77 2.07 1.27
C PHE A 236 -21.92 1.36 0.20
N LEU A 237 -20.60 1.62 0.13
CA LEU A 237 -19.67 0.87 -0.69
C LEU A 237 -18.93 -0.19 0.14
N PRO A 238 -18.45 -1.29 -0.47
CA PRO A 238 -17.47 -2.16 0.17
C PRO A 238 -16.25 -1.36 0.60
N TYR A 239 -15.68 -1.68 1.77
CA TYR A 239 -14.50 -1.01 2.28
C TYR A 239 -13.33 -1.01 1.28
N SER A 240 -13.12 -2.10 0.56
CA SER A 240 -12.10 -2.23 -0.48
C SER A 240 -12.19 -1.20 -1.62
N MET A 241 -13.30 -0.46 -1.73
CA MET A 241 -13.49 0.58 -2.75
C MET A 241 -13.20 1.99 -2.26
N TRP A 242 -12.99 2.18 -0.96
CA TRP A 242 -12.75 3.51 -0.40
C TRP A 242 -11.69 3.52 0.73
N TYR A 243 -11.10 2.37 1.08
CA TYR A 243 -10.12 2.31 2.16
C TYR A 243 -8.89 3.18 1.91
N VAL A 244 -8.52 3.40 0.66
CA VAL A 244 -7.37 4.24 0.27
C VAL A 244 -7.53 5.69 0.72
N PHE A 245 -8.78 6.17 0.93
CA PHE A 245 -9.04 7.51 1.43
C PHE A 245 -8.90 7.63 2.94
N GLN A 246 -8.75 6.52 3.65
CA GLN A 246 -8.58 6.51 5.10
C GLN A 246 -7.37 7.34 5.54
N TYR A 247 -6.30 7.33 4.76
CA TYR A 247 -5.02 7.96 5.06
C TYR A 247 -4.68 9.13 4.13
N GLU A 248 -5.66 9.64 3.38
CA GLU A 248 -5.44 10.71 2.41
C GLU A 248 -4.88 11.97 3.04
N MET A 249 -5.32 12.32 4.23
CA MET A 249 -4.86 13.51 4.96
C MET A 249 -3.40 13.41 5.42
N GLU A 250 -2.85 12.22 5.41
CA GLU A 250 -1.50 11.88 5.80
C GLU A 250 -0.62 11.53 4.58
N TYR A 251 -1.12 11.82 3.37
CA TYR A 251 -0.46 11.55 2.11
C TYR A 251 -0.12 12.84 1.37
N ASP A 252 1.14 12.97 0.95
CA ASP A 252 1.57 14.07 0.09
C ASP A 252 1.34 13.72 -1.39
N PHE A 253 0.47 14.48 -2.06
CA PHE A 253 0.19 14.28 -3.48
C PHE A 253 1.42 14.41 -4.38
N ALA A 254 2.44 15.17 -3.96
CA ALA A 254 3.72 15.25 -4.67
C ALA A 254 4.40 13.87 -4.80
N TYR A 255 4.20 12.96 -3.83
CA TYR A 255 4.67 11.58 -3.97
C TYR A 255 4.03 10.87 -5.17
N GLY A 256 2.74 11.10 -5.41
CA GLY A 256 2.01 10.57 -6.56
C GLY A 256 2.50 11.14 -7.91
N GLU A 257 2.91 12.42 -7.93
CA GLU A 257 3.50 13.04 -9.12
C GLU A 257 4.80 12.35 -9.55
N HIS A 258 5.64 11.92 -8.58
CA HIS A 258 6.84 11.11 -8.87
C HIS A 258 6.52 9.75 -9.50
N PHE A 259 5.36 9.17 -9.21
CA PHE A 259 4.87 7.98 -9.92
C PHE A 259 4.31 8.33 -11.30
N TYR A 260 3.54 9.41 -11.41
CA TYR A 260 2.94 9.82 -12.67
C TYR A 260 3.97 9.96 -13.78
N ASP A 261 5.10 10.60 -13.50
CA ASP A 261 6.19 10.83 -14.46
C ASP A 261 7.32 9.79 -14.41
N LEU A 262 7.19 8.75 -13.55
CA LEU A 262 8.20 7.71 -13.30
C LEU A 262 9.52 8.20 -12.69
N SER A 263 9.60 9.43 -12.22
CA SER A 263 10.80 9.93 -11.52
C SER A 263 11.05 9.18 -10.21
N TRP A 264 10.02 8.58 -9.60
CA TRP A 264 10.13 7.75 -8.41
C TRP A 264 11.18 6.64 -8.52
N ASN A 265 11.30 6.02 -9.69
CA ASN A 265 12.31 4.98 -9.93
C ASN A 265 13.75 5.51 -9.87
N HIS A 266 13.97 6.82 -9.99
CA HIS A 266 15.27 7.50 -9.98
C HIS A 266 16.30 6.89 -10.93
N GLY A 267 15.83 6.38 -12.07
CA GLY A 267 16.63 5.71 -13.10
C GLY A 267 17.00 4.25 -12.79
N LEU A 268 16.58 3.73 -11.65
CA LEU A 268 16.73 2.31 -11.30
C LEU A 268 15.82 1.45 -12.16
N LYS A 269 16.25 0.20 -12.40
CA LYS A 269 15.44 -0.80 -13.12
C LYS A 269 15.08 -1.95 -12.22
N HIS A 270 13.84 -2.37 -12.28
CA HIS A 270 13.34 -3.51 -11.51
C HIS A 270 14.18 -4.77 -11.78
N GLU A 271 14.57 -5.01 -13.02
CA GLU A 271 15.42 -6.14 -13.39
C GLU A 271 16.75 -6.17 -12.62
N ASP A 272 17.41 -5.01 -12.49
CA ASP A 272 18.72 -4.93 -11.82
C ASP A 272 18.57 -5.14 -10.31
N ILE A 273 17.52 -4.58 -9.70
CA ILE A 273 17.17 -4.78 -8.29
C ILE A 273 16.89 -6.26 -8.00
N LEU A 274 16.01 -6.88 -8.80
CA LEU A 274 15.60 -8.27 -8.59
C LEU A 274 16.78 -9.25 -8.71
N LYS A 275 17.69 -9.02 -9.67
CA LYS A 275 18.89 -9.84 -9.85
C LYS A 275 19.90 -9.72 -8.71
N ALA A 276 19.83 -8.64 -7.95
CA ALA A 276 20.73 -8.41 -6.82
C ALA A 276 20.23 -9.03 -5.50
N ILE A 277 18.99 -9.54 -5.46
CA ILE A 277 18.44 -10.21 -4.27
C ILE A 277 19.09 -11.59 -4.15
N ASP A 278 19.82 -11.82 -3.06
CA ASP A 278 20.50 -13.09 -2.76
C ASP A 278 19.98 -13.80 -1.49
N VAL A 279 18.96 -13.22 -0.83
CA VAL A 279 18.31 -13.77 0.36
C VAL A 279 17.05 -14.57 0.00
N PRO A 280 16.56 -15.48 0.89
CA PRO A 280 15.28 -16.14 0.71
C PRO A 280 14.15 -15.13 0.47
N CYS A 281 13.41 -15.31 -0.62
CA CYS A 281 12.37 -14.38 -1.05
C CYS A 281 11.05 -15.10 -1.35
N VAL A 282 9.94 -14.46 -1.06
CA VAL A 282 8.63 -14.90 -1.49
C VAL A 282 7.93 -13.76 -2.23
N PHE A 283 7.53 -14.03 -3.46
CA PHE A 283 6.71 -13.13 -4.25
C PHE A 283 5.25 -13.58 -4.13
N ILE A 284 4.38 -12.75 -3.56
CA ILE A 284 2.93 -12.99 -3.51
C ILE A 284 2.30 -12.23 -4.67
N HIS A 285 1.50 -12.91 -5.48
CA HIS A 285 0.86 -12.35 -6.66
C HIS A 285 -0.66 -12.53 -6.57
N ALA A 286 -1.39 -11.43 -6.65
CA ALA A 286 -2.84 -11.44 -6.80
C ALA A 286 -3.20 -11.90 -8.23
N ARG A 287 -4.24 -12.75 -8.34
CA ARG A 287 -4.66 -13.26 -9.65
C ARG A 287 -5.01 -12.11 -10.61
N GLU A 288 -4.54 -12.21 -11.84
CA GLU A 288 -4.84 -11.26 -12.90
C GLU A 288 -6.34 -11.02 -13.07
N MET A 289 -6.69 -9.77 -13.33
CA MET A 289 -8.04 -9.33 -13.63
C MET A 289 -8.05 -8.52 -14.94
N PRO A 290 -8.12 -9.16 -16.12
CA PRO A 290 -8.23 -8.43 -17.37
C PRO A 290 -9.58 -7.72 -17.47
N GLY A 291 -9.54 -6.42 -17.73
CA GLY A 291 -10.72 -5.60 -17.98
C GLY A 291 -11.38 -5.91 -19.32
N PRO A 292 -12.60 -5.40 -19.56
CA PRO A 292 -13.35 -5.65 -20.80
C PRO A 292 -12.68 -5.03 -22.05
N ASP A 293 -11.79 -4.09 -21.87
CA ASP A 293 -10.99 -3.43 -22.91
C ASP A 293 -9.57 -4.00 -23.06
N GLY A 294 -9.25 -5.03 -22.27
CA GLY A 294 -7.97 -5.75 -22.31
C GLY A 294 -6.88 -5.16 -21.39
N VAL A 295 -7.14 -4.09 -20.65
CA VAL A 295 -6.22 -3.60 -19.63
C VAL A 295 -6.25 -4.57 -18.44
N ASN A 296 -5.08 -5.01 -18.00
CA ASN A 296 -4.99 -5.80 -16.77
C ASN A 296 -5.17 -4.88 -15.54
N MET A 297 -6.20 -5.14 -14.74
CA MET A 297 -6.57 -4.36 -13.56
C MET A 297 -5.88 -4.86 -12.27
N SER A 298 -4.83 -5.66 -12.39
CA SER A 298 -3.97 -6.10 -11.30
C SER A 298 -2.67 -5.29 -11.29
N ALA A 299 -1.93 -5.31 -10.20
CA ALA A 299 -0.65 -4.60 -10.06
C ALA A 299 0.39 -5.05 -11.10
N SER A 300 0.46 -6.36 -11.33
CA SER A 300 1.31 -6.96 -12.37
C SER A 300 0.59 -8.12 -13.07
N THR A 301 1.06 -8.49 -14.27
CA THR A 301 0.60 -9.70 -14.91
C THR A 301 1.31 -10.93 -14.34
N ARG A 302 0.73 -12.11 -14.52
CA ARG A 302 1.39 -13.36 -14.15
C ARG A 302 2.75 -13.52 -14.84
N GLU A 303 2.84 -13.15 -16.11
CA GLU A 303 4.10 -13.17 -16.86
C GLU A 303 5.15 -12.25 -16.21
N GLN A 304 4.75 -11.06 -15.76
CA GLN A 304 5.62 -10.13 -15.03
C GLN A 304 6.06 -10.73 -13.69
N ALA A 305 5.17 -11.34 -12.92
CA ALA A 305 5.50 -11.99 -11.66
C ALA A 305 6.44 -13.20 -11.86
N GLU A 306 6.17 -14.09 -12.82
CA GLU A 306 7.05 -15.21 -13.16
C GLU A 306 8.43 -14.72 -13.64
N ARG A 307 8.48 -13.65 -14.41
CA ARG A 307 9.71 -13.01 -14.85
C ARG A 307 10.49 -12.44 -13.66
N ALA A 308 9.83 -11.77 -12.70
CA ALA A 308 10.45 -11.25 -11.49
C ALA A 308 11.09 -12.37 -10.67
N VAL A 309 10.34 -13.45 -10.41
CA VAL A 309 10.85 -14.63 -9.71
C VAL A 309 12.04 -15.25 -10.45
N SER A 310 12.00 -15.31 -11.79
CA SER A 310 13.11 -15.85 -12.58
C SER A 310 14.40 -15.02 -12.48
N TYR A 311 14.30 -13.72 -12.25
CA TYR A 311 15.45 -12.84 -12.05
C TYR A 311 16.09 -13.01 -10.67
N ILE A 312 15.27 -13.20 -9.62
CA ILE A 312 15.78 -13.53 -8.27
C ILE A 312 16.36 -14.96 -8.26
N GLY A 313 15.79 -15.87 -9.05
CA GLY A 313 16.29 -17.23 -9.20
C GLY A 313 15.85 -18.19 -8.09
N ASP A 314 16.71 -19.15 -7.74
CA ASP A 314 16.37 -20.26 -6.82
C ASP A 314 16.03 -19.80 -5.39
N ASN A 315 16.38 -18.58 -5.04
CA ASN A 315 16.07 -18.01 -3.72
C ASN A 315 14.60 -17.55 -3.60
N CYS A 316 13.86 -17.45 -4.72
CA CYS A 316 12.50 -16.93 -4.69
C CYS A 316 11.47 -17.99 -5.10
N ARG A 317 10.35 -18.00 -4.39
CA ARG A 317 9.16 -18.75 -4.78
C ARG A 317 7.98 -17.83 -5.04
N LEU A 318 7.13 -18.20 -6.01
CA LEU A 318 5.86 -17.54 -6.29
C LEU A 318 4.75 -18.16 -5.45
N VAL A 319 3.97 -17.32 -4.78
CA VAL A 319 2.69 -17.66 -4.16
C VAL A 319 1.61 -16.88 -4.91
N GLU A 320 0.72 -17.59 -5.60
CA GLU A 320 -0.40 -16.99 -6.31
C GLU A 320 -1.67 -17.14 -5.48
N THR A 321 -2.41 -16.04 -5.26
CA THR A 321 -3.71 -16.10 -4.61
C THR A 321 -4.79 -16.52 -5.62
N ASP A 322 -5.91 -17.06 -5.13
CA ASP A 322 -7.06 -17.43 -5.96
C ASP A 322 -8.02 -16.26 -6.23
N THR A 323 -7.70 -15.07 -5.69
CA THR A 323 -8.48 -13.84 -5.84
C THR A 323 -7.64 -12.72 -6.46
N ASN A 324 -8.30 -11.67 -6.91
CA ASN A 324 -7.68 -10.48 -7.51
C ASN A 324 -7.55 -9.31 -6.50
N ASP A 325 -7.67 -9.59 -5.20
CA ASP A 325 -7.52 -8.56 -4.17
C ASP A 325 -6.05 -8.15 -4.04
N HIS A 326 -5.78 -6.88 -4.26
CA HIS A 326 -4.43 -6.29 -4.21
C HIS A 326 -3.85 -6.26 -2.80
N VAL A 327 -4.68 -5.98 -1.79
CA VAL A 327 -4.27 -5.86 -0.38
C VAL A 327 -4.44 -7.21 0.32
N ILE A 328 -3.50 -8.12 0.07
CA ILE A 328 -3.60 -9.53 0.52
C ILE A 328 -3.52 -9.63 2.03
N HIS A 329 -2.64 -8.86 2.68
CA HIS A 329 -2.51 -8.84 4.14
C HIS A 329 -3.81 -8.46 4.86
N THR A 330 -4.68 -7.66 4.23
CA THR A 330 -5.99 -7.27 4.81
C THR A 330 -7.08 -8.27 4.46
N VAL A 331 -7.19 -8.69 3.19
CA VAL A 331 -8.31 -9.49 2.69
C VAL A 331 -8.06 -11.00 2.84
N HIS A 332 -6.81 -11.43 2.70
CA HIS A 332 -6.36 -12.83 2.81
C HIS A 332 -5.23 -12.95 3.85
N SER A 333 -5.50 -12.43 5.04
CA SER A 333 -4.52 -12.32 6.13
C SER A 333 -3.83 -13.64 6.47
N ASP A 334 -4.53 -14.79 6.38
CA ASP A 334 -3.99 -16.11 6.60
C ASP A 334 -2.88 -16.48 5.60
N VAL A 335 -3.09 -16.21 4.31
CA VAL A 335 -2.09 -16.43 3.25
C VAL A 335 -0.86 -15.56 3.49
N TYR A 336 -1.06 -14.29 3.84
CA TYR A 336 0.03 -13.36 4.14
C TYR A 336 0.83 -13.81 5.37
N ILE A 337 0.16 -14.09 6.50
CA ILE A 337 0.78 -14.52 7.74
C ILE A 337 1.59 -15.82 7.54
N ASP A 338 1.00 -16.82 6.87
CA ASP A 338 1.68 -18.10 6.60
C ASP A 338 2.90 -17.88 5.70
N THR A 339 2.81 -16.96 4.74
CA THR A 339 3.92 -16.62 3.85
C THR A 339 5.06 -15.96 4.60
N VAL A 340 4.79 -14.94 5.42
CA VAL A 340 5.80 -14.28 6.25
C VAL A 340 6.44 -15.28 7.23
N ASN A 341 5.63 -16.08 7.91
CA ASN A 341 6.12 -17.09 8.85
C ASN A 341 6.95 -18.20 8.20
N SER A 342 6.80 -18.43 6.90
CA SER A 342 7.62 -19.41 6.17
C SER A 342 9.10 -19.03 6.07
N LEU A 343 9.46 -17.78 6.39
CA LEU A 343 10.84 -17.28 6.45
C LEU A 343 11.47 -17.38 7.84
N LEU A 344 10.76 -17.89 8.84
CA LEU A 344 11.34 -18.22 10.14
C LEU A 344 12.34 -19.37 9.97
N THR A 345 13.61 -19.13 10.28
CA THR A 345 14.70 -20.12 10.20
C THR A 345 15.12 -20.60 11.57
#